data_5065f9fdbe63600967ae1c0c5dc402fe
#
_entry.id   5065f9fdbe63600967ae1c0c5dc402fe
#
_cell.length_a   1.000
_cell.length_b   1.000
_cell.length_c   1.000
_cell.angle_alpha   90.00
_cell.angle_beta   90.00
_cell.angle_gamma   90.00
#
_symmetry.space_group_name_H-M   'P 1'
#
loop_
_entity.id
_entity.type
_entity.pdbx_description
1 polymer ?
#
loop_
_entity_poly.entity_id
_entity_poly.type
_entity_poly.pdbx_seq_one_letter_code
_entity_poly.pdbx_strand_id
1 'polypeptide(L)'
;MIDTSANVIISKANEVFLRVNAEPHIEYELRDHFTFQVEGAKFMPQYRNRNWNGEIHLFDLRSKRIYVGLLDRIVAFCKKHDYSYKFIENEYYGVPYEENEGISYQGVKDYMASICSHSPRKYQIEGVYDALKHNRKLLISPTASGKSLMIYSLVRYYIDKGQKILLIVPTTSLVEQMYKDFQDYGWDSESYCHRIYSGKEKTNEFPVTITTWQSVYKLEKSFFEDYNVVIGDEAHLFKSKSLISIMTKLHHAKYRFGFTGTLDGTQTVSYTHLRAHETSQN
;
A
#
# COMPACT_ATOMS: atom_id res chain seq x y z
N MET A 1 -31.97 7.75 -5.85
CA MET A 1 -32.43 6.62 -5.02
C MET A 1 -31.42 5.49 -5.20
N ILE A 2 -30.81 5.02 -4.12
CA ILE A 2 -29.89 3.86 -4.18
C ILE A 2 -30.78 2.66 -4.45
N ASP A 3 -30.58 1.97 -5.56
CA ASP A 3 -31.25 0.74 -5.90
C ASP A 3 -30.88 -0.33 -4.86
N THR A 4 -31.82 -0.67 -3.99
CA THR A 4 -31.65 -1.58 -2.85
C THR A 4 -31.88 -3.05 -3.23
N SER A 5 -31.79 -3.40 -4.51
CA SER A 5 -32.09 -4.77 -4.99
C SER A 5 -30.99 -5.80 -4.64
N ALA A 6 -29.82 -5.39 -4.16
CA ALA A 6 -28.74 -6.30 -3.79
C ALA A 6 -28.61 -6.45 -2.28
N ASN A 7 -28.23 -7.66 -1.80
CA ASN A 7 -28.03 -7.93 -0.39
C ASN A 7 -26.86 -7.15 0.21
N VAL A 8 -25.81 -6.90 -0.59
CA VAL A 8 -24.58 -6.22 -0.17
C VAL A 8 -24.27 -5.08 -1.15
N ILE A 9 -24.16 -3.87 -0.63
CA ILE A 9 -23.79 -2.67 -1.40
C ILE A 9 -22.38 -2.25 -1.00
N ILE A 10 -21.47 -2.21 -1.97
CA ILE A 10 -20.07 -1.85 -1.78
C ILE A 10 -19.83 -0.49 -2.39
N SER A 11 -19.32 0.45 -1.59
CA SER A 11 -18.90 1.78 -2.03
C SER A 11 -17.48 2.09 -1.59
N LYS A 12 -16.79 2.98 -2.31
CA LYS A 12 -15.47 3.42 -1.94
C LYS A 12 -15.56 4.60 -0.99
N ALA A 13 -15.00 4.48 0.21
CA ALA A 13 -14.91 5.60 1.15
C ALA A 13 -13.69 6.48 0.88
N ASN A 14 -12.55 5.89 0.54
CA ASN A 14 -11.29 6.55 0.14
C ASN A 14 -10.30 5.47 -0.36
N GLU A 15 -9.03 5.85 -0.59
CA GLU A 15 -8.01 4.90 -1.06
C GLU A 15 -7.55 3.88 0.02
N VAL A 16 -8.09 3.95 1.23
CA VAL A 16 -7.82 2.99 2.32
C VAL A 16 -8.99 2.05 2.56
N PHE A 17 -10.22 2.60 2.56
CA PHE A 17 -11.42 1.90 3.02
C PHE A 17 -12.52 1.84 1.98
N LEU A 18 -13.17 0.69 1.94
CA LEU A 18 -14.50 0.50 1.39
C LEU A 18 -15.53 0.71 2.50
N ARG A 19 -16.74 1.08 2.13
CA ARG A 19 -17.93 0.99 2.96
C ARG A 19 -18.81 -0.13 2.40
N VAL A 20 -19.19 -1.06 3.27
CA VAL A 20 -20.05 -2.20 2.93
C VAL A 20 -21.35 -2.07 3.73
N ASN A 21 -22.45 -1.89 3.05
CA ASN A 21 -23.77 -1.81 3.65
C ASN A 21 -24.56 -3.08 3.28
N ALA A 22 -25.12 -3.74 4.27
CA ALA A 22 -25.94 -4.92 4.11
C ALA A 22 -27.00 -4.98 5.21
N GLU A 23 -27.85 -5.99 5.18
CA GLU A 23 -28.75 -6.26 6.31
C GLU A 23 -27.94 -6.66 7.56
N PRO A 24 -28.44 -6.35 8.76
CA PRO A 24 -27.69 -6.56 10.00
C PRO A 24 -27.09 -7.96 10.16
N HIS A 25 -27.82 -9.02 9.80
CA HIS A 25 -27.32 -10.39 9.92
C HIS A 25 -26.10 -10.62 9.01
N ILE A 26 -26.11 -10.11 7.77
CA ILE A 26 -24.98 -10.21 6.83
C ILE A 26 -23.77 -9.40 7.33
N GLU A 27 -24.02 -8.23 7.93
CA GLU A 27 -22.93 -7.42 8.51
C GLU A 27 -22.24 -8.14 9.68
N TYR A 28 -23.00 -8.86 10.52
CA TYR A 28 -22.43 -9.70 11.58
C TYR A 28 -21.63 -10.88 11.00
N GLU A 29 -22.14 -11.55 9.97
CA GLU A 29 -21.42 -12.64 9.29
C GLU A 29 -20.13 -12.13 8.62
N LEU A 30 -20.16 -10.95 7.98
CA LEU A 30 -18.97 -10.28 7.44
C LEU A 30 -17.96 -10.01 8.54
N ARG A 31 -18.39 -9.44 9.67
CA ARG A 31 -17.49 -9.20 10.80
C ARG A 31 -16.83 -10.48 11.27
N ASP A 32 -17.61 -11.55 11.47
CA ASP A 32 -17.09 -12.83 11.95
C ASP A 32 -16.12 -13.45 10.92
N HIS A 33 -16.45 -13.37 9.63
CA HIS A 33 -15.59 -13.83 8.54
C HIS A 33 -14.25 -13.08 8.47
N PHE A 34 -14.25 -11.77 8.76
CA PHE A 34 -13.07 -10.90 8.77
C PHE A 34 -12.52 -10.66 10.19
N THR A 35 -12.77 -11.59 11.10
CA THR A 35 -12.19 -11.62 12.45
C THR A 35 -11.05 -12.63 12.49
N PHE A 36 -9.91 -12.21 13.05
CA PHE A 36 -8.71 -13.03 13.18
C PHE A 36 -8.25 -13.07 14.63
N GLN A 37 -7.91 -14.29 15.10
CA GLN A 37 -7.24 -14.48 16.38
C GLN A 37 -5.76 -14.06 16.23
N VAL A 38 -5.28 -13.20 17.13
CA VAL A 38 -3.88 -12.81 17.15
C VAL A 38 -3.04 -13.93 17.73
N GLU A 39 -2.09 -14.39 16.97
CA GLU A 39 -1.14 -15.42 17.43
C GLU A 39 -0.37 -14.90 18.65
N GLY A 40 -0.29 -15.70 19.71
CA GLY A 40 0.35 -15.29 20.96
C GLY A 40 -0.44 -14.28 21.80
N ALA A 41 -1.69 -13.97 21.48
CA ALA A 41 -2.54 -13.02 22.23
C ALA A 41 -2.57 -13.32 23.74
N LYS A 42 -2.58 -14.60 24.13
CA LYS A 42 -2.59 -15.07 25.53
C LYS A 42 -1.40 -14.55 26.35
N PHE A 43 -0.30 -14.21 25.72
CA PHE A 43 0.90 -13.68 26.37
C PHE A 43 0.90 -12.15 26.47
N MET A 44 -0.05 -11.47 25.82
CA MET A 44 -0.12 -10.01 25.82
C MET A 44 -0.79 -9.50 27.11
N PRO A 45 -0.30 -8.40 27.71
CA PRO A 45 -0.89 -7.83 28.93
C PRO A 45 -2.37 -7.46 28.79
N GLN A 46 -2.78 -6.96 27.63
CA GLN A 46 -4.17 -6.58 27.37
C GLN A 46 -5.14 -7.77 27.40
N TYR A 47 -4.69 -8.93 26.91
CA TYR A 47 -5.46 -10.18 27.00
C TYR A 47 -5.52 -10.68 28.43
N ARG A 48 -4.38 -10.70 29.15
CA ARG A 48 -4.30 -11.13 30.56
C ARG A 48 -5.18 -10.27 31.48
N ASN A 49 -5.22 -8.98 31.20
CA ASN A 49 -6.04 -8.02 31.96
C ASN A 49 -7.51 -7.99 31.50
N ARG A 50 -7.93 -8.90 30.60
CA ARG A 50 -9.28 -9.00 30.03
C ARG A 50 -9.80 -7.71 29.34
N ASN A 51 -8.89 -6.81 28.96
CA ASN A 51 -9.22 -5.59 28.22
C ASN A 51 -9.38 -5.85 26.71
N TRP A 52 -9.03 -7.04 26.24
CA TRP A 52 -9.10 -7.47 24.86
C TRP A 52 -9.20 -9.00 24.78
N ASN A 53 -10.01 -9.51 23.87
CA ASN A 53 -10.26 -10.94 23.69
C ASN A 53 -9.28 -11.65 22.75
N GLY A 54 -8.24 -10.96 22.25
CA GLY A 54 -7.27 -11.51 21.32
C GLY A 54 -7.66 -11.47 19.86
N GLU A 55 -8.79 -10.84 19.52
CA GLU A 55 -9.32 -10.77 18.16
C GLU A 55 -9.05 -9.40 17.50
N ILE A 56 -8.83 -9.43 16.20
CA ILE A 56 -8.82 -8.24 15.34
C ILE A 56 -9.97 -8.37 14.36
N HIS A 57 -10.87 -7.39 14.38
CA HIS A 57 -11.98 -7.30 13.45
C HIS A 57 -11.57 -6.33 12.31
N LEU A 58 -11.47 -6.84 11.07
CA LEU A 58 -11.12 -6.01 9.92
C LEU A 58 -12.35 -5.31 9.31
N PHE A 59 -13.56 -5.81 9.59
CA PHE A 59 -14.81 -5.13 9.28
C PHE A 59 -15.34 -4.45 10.54
N ASP A 60 -15.45 -3.14 10.50
CA ASP A 60 -15.99 -2.33 11.59
C ASP A 60 -17.49 -2.14 11.42
N LEU A 61 -18.29 -2.74 12.31
CA LEU A 61 -19.76 -2.68 12.26
C LEU A 61 -20.33 -1.26 12.41
N ARG A 62 -19.64 -0.40 13.18
CA ARG A 62 -20.13 0.95 13.46
C ARG A 62 -19.97 1.87 12.27
N SER A 63 -18.79 1.86 11.67
CA SER A 63 -18.48 2.68 10.50
C SER A 63 -18.78 1.97 9.19
N LYS A 64 -19.07 0.67 9.23
CA LYS A 64 -19.28 -0.22 8.07
C LYS A 64 -18.11 -0.23 7.10
N ARG A 65 -16.88 -0.06 7.64
CA ARG A 65 -15.66 0.06 6.85
C ARG A 65 -14.82 -1.21 6.90
N ILE A 66 -14.21 -1.50 5.76
CA ILE A 66 -13.21 -2.55 5.59
C ILE A 66 -12.11 -2.05 4.64
N TYR A 67 -10.91 -2.62 4.72
CA TYR A 67 -9.81 -2.22 3.85
C TYR A 67 -10.06 -2.56 2.37
N VAL A 68 -9.73 -1.62 1.47
CA VAL A 68 -9.86 -1.79 0.00
C VAL A 68 -9.16 -3.06 -0.48
N GLY A 69 -8.03 -3.43 0.11
CA GLY A 69 -7.28 -4.64 -0.24
C GLY A 69 -8.03 -5.95 -0.01
N LEU A 70 -9.15 -5.93 0.71
CA LEU A 70 -9.98 -7.11 0.97
C LEU A 70 -11.16 -7.27 0.00
N LEU A 71 -11.26 -6.42 -1.04
CA LEU A 71 -12.38 -6.43 -1.97
C LEU A 71 -12.67 -7.82 -2.56
N ASP A 72 -11.64 -8.50 -3.06
CA ASP A 72 -11.81 -9.82 -3.69
C ASP A 72 -12.31 -10.87 -2.69
N ARG A 73 -11.91 -10.74 -1.41
CA ARG A 73 -12.39 -11.61 -0.32
C ARG A 73 -13.84 -11.31 0.05
N ILE A 74 -14.27 -10.04 -0.03
CA ILE A 74 -15.66 -9.66 0.18
C ILE A 74 -16.53 -10.27 -0.93
N VAL A 75 -16.08 -10.15 -2.18
CA VAL A 75 -16.77 -10.76 -3.34
C VAL A 75 -16.83 -12.28 -3.20
N ALA A 76 -15.73 -12.91 -2.78
CA ALA A 76 -15.69 -14.36 -2.53
C ALA A 76 -16.64 -14.77 -1.40
N PHE A 77 -16.74 -13.99 -0.32
CA PHE A 77 -17.70 -14.20 0.76
C PHE A 77 -19.12 -14.13 0.24
N CYS A 78 -19.48 -13.09 -0.51
CA CYS A 78 -20.82 -12.96 -1.09
C CYS A 78 -21.18 -14.17 -1.97
N LYS A 79 -20.26 -14.58 -2.85
CA LYS A 79 -20.47 -15.76 -3.71
C LYS A 79 -20.63 -17.06 -2.93
N LYS A 80 -19.88 -17.24 -1.84
CA LYS A 80 -19.94 -18.44 -1.00
C LYS A 80 -21.27 -18.58 -0.27
N HIS A 81 -21.89 -17.45 0.08
CA HIS A 81 -23.16 -17.40 0.84
C HIS A 81 -24.37 -17.09 -0.04
N ASP A 82 -24.20 -17.10 -1.38
CA ASP A 82 -25.24 -16.77 -2.36
C ASP A 82 -25.86 -15.38 -2.16
N TYR A 83 -25.09 -14.42 -1.61
CA TYR A 83 -25.52 -13.03 -1.49
C TYR A 83 -25.28 -12.27 -2.79
N SER A 84 -26.31 -11.60 -3.28
CA SER A 84 -26.15 -10.64 -4.37
C SER A 84 -25.38 -9.41 -3.90
N TYR A 85 -24.47 -8.92 -4.72
CA TYR A 85 -23.68 -7.71 -4.40
C TYR A 85 -23.66 -6.73 -5.57
N LYS A 86 -23.56 -5.45 -5.24
CA LYS A 86 -23.50 -4.36 -6.21
C LYS A 86 -22.43 -3.35 -5.82
N PHE A 87 -21.69 -2.89 -6.81
CA PHE A 87 -20.80 -1.73 -6.66
C PHE A 87 -21.57 -0.44 -6.99
N ILE A 88 -21.27 0.64 -6.27
CA ILE A 88 -21.72 1.97 -6.68
C ILE A 88 -20.97 2.34 -7.96
N GLU A 89 -21.73 2.71 -8.98
CA GLU A 89 -21.21 3.05 -10.30
C GLU A 89 -20.26 4.27 -10.27
N ASN A 90 -19.36 4.33 -11.25
CA ASN A 90 -18.37 5.40 -11.45
C ASN A 90 -17.29 5.53 -10.37
N GLU A 91 -17.09 4.50 -9.55
CA GLU A 91 -16.00 4.47 -8.59
C GLU A 91 -14.95 3.41 -8.95
N TYR A 92 -13.68 3.76 -8.73
CA TYR A 92 -12.58 2.82 -8.91
C TYR A 92 -12.36 1.99 -7.64
N TYR A 93 -12.48 0.69 -7.79
CA TYR A 93 -12.37 -0.28 -6.68
C TYR A 93 -11.03 -1.04 -6.66
N GLY A 94 -10.02 -0.54 -7.35
CA GLY A 94 -8.69 -1.15 -7.35
C GLY A 94 -8.49 -2.24 -8.42
N VAL A 95 -9.34 -2.36 -9.40
CA VAL A 95 -9.09 -3.12 -10.64
C VAL A 95 -8.11 -2.32 -11.49
N PRO A 96 -7.22 -2.93 -12.31
CA PRO A 96 -6.36 -2.18 -13.21
C PRO A 96 -7.17 -1.18 -14.03
N TYR A 97 -6.66 0.04 -14.11
CA TYR A 97 -7.31 1.09 -14.90
C TYR A 97 -7.10 0.82 -16.40
N GLU A 98 -8.02 1.30 -17.23
CA GLU A 98 -7.80 1.41 -18.68
C GLU A 98 -6.52 2.20 -19.00
N GLU A 99 -6.21 3.23 -18.21
CA GLU A 99 -4.94 3.97 -18.29
C GLU A 99 -3.69 3.09 -18.23
N ASN A 100 -3.78 1.93 -17.57
CA ASN A 100 -2.67 0.99 -17.44
C ASN A 100 -2.61 -0.01 -18.61
N GLU A 101 -3.63 -0.08 -19.46
CA GLU A 101 -3.63 -0.96 -20.63
C GLU A 101 -2.52 -0.59 -21.62
N GLY A 102 -2.22 0.72 -21.75
CA GLY A 102 -1.13 1.23 -22.57
C GLY A 102 0.29 0.92 -22.05
N ILE A 103 0.44 0.43 -20.81
CA ILE A 103 1.74 0.09 -20.25
C ILE A 103 2.22 -1.23 -20.83
N SER A 104 3.30 -1.21 -21.61
CA SER A 104 3.93 -2.39 -22.18
C SER A 104 5.27 -2.70 -21.53
N TYR A 105 5.66 -3.97 -21.53
CA TYR A 105 6.97 -4.40 -21.02
C TYR A 105 8.13 -3.68 -21.72
N GLN A 106 8.06 -3.55 -23.06
CA GLN A 106 9.10 -2.86 -23.82
C GLN A 106 9.16 -1.38 -23.47
N GLY A 107 8.01 -0.70 -23.31
CA GLY A 107 7.97 0.69 -22.90
C GLY A 107 8.58 0.91 -21.51
N VAL A 108 8.34 0.01 -20.56
CA VAL A 108 8.97 0.07 -19.23
C VAL A 108 10.48 -0.15 -19.31
N LYS A 109 10.93 -1.11 -20.13
CA LYS A 109 12.35 -1.37 -20.36
C LYS A 109 13.06 -0.13 -20.92
N ASP A 110 12.49 0.48 -21.95
CA ASP A 110 13.05 1.67 -22.59
C ASP A 110 13.05 2.86 -21.65
N TYR A 111 11.97 3.05 -20.87
CA TYR A 111 11.89 4.05 -19.84
C TYR A 111 12.98 3.88 -18.78
N MET A 112 13.12 2.69 -18.18
CA MET A 112 14.16 2.41 -17.19
C MET A 112 15.56 2.65 -17.72
N ALA A 113 15.82 2.30 -18.98
CA ALA A 113 17.11 2.56 -19.64
C ALA A 113 17.36 4.06 -19.88
N SER A 114 16.31 4.85 -20.08
CA SER A 114 16.44 6.30 -20.33
C SER A 114 16.72 7.12 -19.06
N ILE A 115 16.29 6.64 -17.89
CA ILE A 115 16.37 7.39 -16.63
C ILE A 115 17.59 7.02 -15.77
N CYS A 116 18.34 5.99 -16.13
CA CYS A 116 19.46 5.50 -15.34
C CYS A 116 20.64 5.08 -16.23
N SER A 117 21.85 5.40 -15.79
CA SER A 117 23.09 4.98 -16.44
C SER A 117 23.37 3.46 -16.36
N HIS A 118 22.68 2.77 -15.43
CA HIS A 118 22.84 1.33 -15.22
C HIS A 118 21.80 0.56 -16.03
N SER A 119 22.24 -0.50 -16.72
CA SER A 119 21.33 -1.38 -17.44
C SER A 119 20.47 -2.20 -16.46
N PRO A 120 19.13 -2.06 -16.49
CA PRO A 120 18.27 -2.81 -15.60
C PRO A 120 18.26 -4.30 -15.96
N ARG A 121 18.25 -5.17 -14.95
CA ARG A 121 18.12 -6.62 -15.14
C ARG A 121 16.69 -7.00 -15.49
N LYS A 122 16.51 -8.15 -16.15
CA LYS A 122 15.19 -8.61 -16.61
C LYS A 122 14.14 -8.60 -15.48
N TYR A 123 14.45 -9.19 -14.32
CA TYR A 123 13.53 -9.25 -13.19
C TYR A 123 13.18 -7.87 -12.59
N GLN A 124 14.07 -6.88 -12.71
CA GLN A 124 13.79 -5.51 -12.27
C GLN A 124 12.77 -4.85 -13.21
N ILE A 125 12.91 -5.06 -14.51
CA ILE A 125 11.95 -4.57 -15.50
C ILE A 125 10.59 -5.24 -15.29
N GLU A 126 10.56 -6.56 -15.09
CA GLU A 126 9.34 -7.33 -14.80
C GLU A 126 8.65 -6.81 -13.54
N GLY A 127 9.41 -6.58 -12.45
CA GLY A 127 8.87 -6.06 -11.21
C GLY A 127 8.27 -4.65 -11.35
N VAL A 128 8.96 -3.74 -12.03
CA VAL A 128 8.44 -2.38 -12.29
C VAL A 128 7.22 -2.42 -13.22
N TYR A 129 7.28 -3.22 -14.29
CA TYR A 129 6.15 -3.42 -15.20
C TYR A 129 4.91 -3.91 -14.46
N ASP A 130 5.06 -4.94 -13.62
CA ASP A 130 3.97 -5.51 -12.85
C ASP A 130 3.42 -4.50 -11.82
N ALA A 131 4.28 -3.73 -11.15
CA ALA A 131 3.87 -2.67 -10.24
C ALA A 131 3.02 -1.60 -10.96
N LEU A 132 3.48 -1.12 -12.11
CA LEU A 132 2.79 -0.09 -12.89
C LEU A 132 1.44 -0.58 -13.43
N LYS A 133 1.35 -1.86 -13.81
CA LYS A 133 0.08 -2.46 -14.26
C LYS A 133 -0.99 -2.52 -13.18
N HIS A 134 -0.59 -2.72 -11.92
CA HIS A 134 -1.54 -3.02 -10.85
C HIS A 134 -1.80 -1.85 -9.87
N ASN A 135 -1.07 -0.74 -9.96
CA ASN A 135 -1.15 0.43 -9.06
C ASN A 135 -0.92 0.14 -7.57
N ARG A 136 -1.07 -1.11 -7.15
CA ARG A 136 -0.86 -1.58 -5.77
C ARG A 136 -0.21 -2.95 -5.83
N LYS A 137 1.04 -3.04 -5.35
CA LYS A 137 1.81 -4.28 -5.44
C LYS A 137 2.78 -4.43 -4.28
N LEU A 138 2.91 -5.66 -3.81
CA LEU A 138 4.03 -6.10 -3.00
C LEU A 138 5.03 -6.83 -3.89
N LEU A 139 6.25 -6.34 -3.91
CA LEU A 139 7.36 -6.89 -4.69
C LEU A 139 8.30 -7.61 -3.73
N ILE A 140 8.45 -8.92 -3.96
CA ILE A 140 9.37 -9.75 -3.20
C ILE A 140 10.68 -9.77 -3.97
N SER A 141 11.72 -9.21 -3.35
CA SER A 141 13.01 -9.05 -4.00
C SER A 141 14.12 -9.30 -2.97
N PRO A 142 14.96 -10.32 -3.16
CA PRO A 142 16.02 -10.65 -2.22
C PRO A 142 16.94 -9.47 -1.91
N THR A 143 17.68 -9.56 -0.80
CA THR A 143 18.71 -8.59 -0.46
C THR A 143 19.76 -8.54 -1.59
N ALA A 144 20.29 -7.36 -1.88
CA ALA A 144 21.25 -7.12 -2.97
C ALA A 144 20.71 -7.35 -4.41
N SER A 145 19.40 -7.51 -4.60
CA SER A 145 18.79 -7.61 -5.93
C SER A 145 18.67 -6.28 -6.69
N GLY A 146 19.12 -5.17 -6.08
CA GLY A 146 18.95 -3.84 -6.67
C GLY A 146 17.53 -3.29 -6.53
N LYS A 147 16.88 -3.52 -5.38
CA LYS A 147 15.58 -2.93 -5.01
C LYS A 147 15.54 -1.42 -5.21
N SER A 148 16.64 -0.72 -4.86
CA SER A 148 16.74 0.74 -5.00
C SER A 148 16.54 1.22 -6.43
N LEU A 149 16.99 0.48 -7.44
CA LEU A 149 16.75 0.83 -8.85
C LEU A 149 15.27 0.69 -9.24
N MET A 150 14.58 -0.35 -8.74
CA MET A 150 13.13 -0.50 -8.99
C MET A 150 12.34 0.60 -8.30
N ILE A 151 12.68 0.92 -7.03
CA ILE A 151 12.08 2.04 -6.29
C ILE A 151 12.32 3.35 -7.03
N TYR A 152 13.56 3.63 -7.44
CA TYR A 152 13.92 4.80 -8.23
C TYR A 152 13.09 4.91 -9.52
N SER A 153 12.94 3.80 -10.25
CA SER A 153 12.18 3.78 -11.50
C SER A 153 10.70 4.13 -11.27
N LEU A 154 10.10 3.61 -10.20
CA LEU A 154 8.72 3.98 -9.82
C LEU A 154 8.62 5.45 -9.40
N VAL A 155 9.57 5.93 -8.58
CA VAL A 155 9.63 7.34 -8.17
C VAL A 155 9.68 8.25 -9.39
N ARG A 156 10.62 8.00 -10.32
CA ARG A 156 10.76 8.79 -11.54
C ARG A 156 9.50 8.76 -12.40
N TYR A 157 8.92 7.58 -12.61
CA TYR A 157 7.69 7.41 -13.42
C TYR A 157 6.52 8.25 -12.87
N TYR A 158 6.34 8.26 -11.55
CA TYR A 158 5.23 9.01 -10.94
C TYR A 158 5.54 10.50 -10.82
N ILE A 159 6.80 10.91 -10.68
CA ILE A 159 7.20 12.33 -10.76
C ILE A 159 6.92 12.89 -12.17
N ASP A 160 7.27 12.14 -13.22
CA ASP A 160 6.97 12.54 -14.60
C ASP A 160 5.46 12.68 -14.87
N LYS A 161 4.62 12.03 -14.04
CA LYS A 161 3.15 12.19 -14.04
C LYS A 161 2.65 13.26 -13.05
N GLY A 162 3.50 14.06 -12.46
CA GLY A 162 3.13 15.12 -11.52
C GLY A 162 2.59 14.61 -10.17
N GLN A 163 2.90 13.36 -9.78
CA GLN A 163 2.43 12.78 -8.52
C GLN A 163 3.40 13.07 -7.38
N LYS A 164 2.87 13.24 -6.18
CA LYS A 164 3.65 13.43 -4.95
C LYS A 164 3.86 12.11 -4.22
N ILE A 165 5.09 11.85 -3.80
CA ILE A 165 5.54 10.54 -3.36
C ILE A 165 6.05 10.56 -1.91
N LEU A 166 5.55 9.62 -1.11
CA LEU A 166 6.09 9.29 0.21
C LEU A 166 6.85 7.96 0.15
N LEU A 167 8.16 8.01 0.30
CA LEU A 167 9.03 6.83 0.38
C LEU A 167 9.42 6.57 1.83
N ILE A 168 8.99 5.43 2.36
CA ILE A 168 9.21 5.02 3.74
C ILE A 168 10.28 3.93 3.78
N VAL A 169 11.35 4.17 4.53
CA VAL A 169 12.44 3.21 4.74
C VAL A 169 12.65 2.94 6.24
N PRO A 170 13.25 1.80 6.62
CA PRO A 170 13.35 1.41 8.04
C PRO A 170 14.22 2.30 8.91
N THR A 171 15.35 2.80 8.38
CA THR A 171 16.39 3.50 9.16
C THR A 171 16.85 4.79 8.51
N THR A 172 17.43 5.67 9.31
CA THR A 172 18.00 6.94 8.83
C THR A 172 19.17 6.72 7.86
N SER A 173 19.96 5.68 8.08
CA SER A 173 21.05 5.31 7.15
C SER A 173 20.49 4.96 5.76
N LEU A 174 19.34 4.26 5.70
CA LEU A 174 18.69 3.93 4.44
C LEU A 174 18.03 5.15 3.78
N VAL A 175 17.60 6.17 4.55
CA VAL A 175 17.17 7.46 3.97
C VAL A 175 18.31 8.11 3.20
N GLU A 176 19.50 8.21 3.81
CA GLU A 176 20.68 8.80 3.17
C GLU A 176 21.19 7.96 2.00
N GLN A 177 21.19 6.63 2.16
CA GLN A 177 21.61 5.73 1.09
C GLN A 177 20.66 5.84 -0.11
N MET A 178 19.34 5.81 0.09
CA MET A 178 18.38 5.92 -1.00
C MET A 178 18.51 7.26 -1.75
N TYR A 179 18.70 8.34 -0.99
CA TYR A 179 18.94 9.66 -1.56
C TYR A 179 20.21 9.68 -2.43
N LYS A 180 21.29 9.08 -1.92
CA LYS A 180 22.57 8.97 -2.65
C LYS A 180 22.43 8.05 -3.87
N ASP A 181 21.77 6.91 -3.73
CA ASP A 181 21.51 6.00 -4.86
C ASP A 181 20.80 6.74 -6.01
N PHE A 182 19.84 7.62 -5.70
CA PHE A 182 19.14 8.42 -6.72
C PHE A 182 20.08 9.40 -7.43
N GLN A 183 21.05 10.00 -6.72
CA GLN A 183 22.09 10.83 -7.33
C GLN A 183 23.03 9.99 -8.20
N ASP A 184 23.45 8.82 -7.72
CA ASP A 184 24.32 7.90 -8.45
C ASP A 184 23.67 7.36 -9.74
N TYR A 185 22.32 7.30 -9.77
CA TYR A 185 21.54 6.99 -10.99
C TYR A 185 21.43 8.17 -11.96
N GLY A 186 21.95 9.34 -11.61
CA GLY A 186 21.99 10.52 -12.47
C GLY A 186 20.81 11.48 -12.30
N TRP A 187 20.11 11.45 -11.15
CA TRP A 187 18.98 12.36 -10.88
C TRP A 187 19.36 13.51 -9.96
N ASP A 188 18.78 14.67 -10.22
CA ASP A 188 18.89 15.85 -9.35
C ASP A 188 18.02 15.68 -8.10
N SER A 189 18.48 14.83 -7.17
CA SER A 189 17.76 14.56 -5.93
C SER A 189 17.65 15.78 -5.02
N GLU A 190 18.51 16.78 -5.19
CA GLU A 190 18.51 17.99 -4.37
C GLU A 190 17.27 18.85 -4.64
N SER A 191 16.87 18.96 -5.91
CA SER A 191 15.69 19.72 -6.31
C SER A 191 14.37 18.98 -6.08
N TYR A 192 14.38 17.64 -6.05
CA TYR A 192 13.15 16.84 -6.01
C TYR A 192 12.90 16.13 -4.68
N CYS A 193 13.92 15.83 -3.90
CA CYS A 193 13.80 14.97 -2.73
C CYS A 193 14.08 15.70 -1.42
N HIS A 194 13.15 15.60 -0.49
CA HIS A 194 13.33 15.99 0.91
C HIS A 194 13.50 14.77 1.80
N ARG A 195 14.43 14.86 2.77
CA ARG A 195 14.71 13.78 3.72
C ARG A 195 14.19 14.16 5.10
N ILE A 196 13.28 13.34 5.65
CA ILE A 196 12.74 13.56 6.99
C ILE A 196 13.21 12.46 7.94
N TYR A 197 14.02 12.84 8.93
CA TYR A 197 14.40 12.03 10.08
C TYR A 197 14.73 12.94 11.28
N SER A 198 15.18 12.37 12.41
CA SER A 198 15.46 13.15 13.62
C SER A 198 16.42 14.32 13.33
N GLY A 199 16.01 15.53 13.71
CA GLY A 199 16.79 16.76 13.50
C GLY A 199 16.60 17.42 12.13
N LYS A 200 15.79 16.85 11.23
CA LYS A 200 15.43 17.47 9.94
C LYS A 200 14.04 18.08 9.99
N GLU A 201 13.84 19.11 9.19
CA GLU A 201 12.55 19.76 9.04
C GLU A 201 11.50 18.80 8.46
N LYS A 202 10.26 18.90 8.98
CA LYS A 202 9.14 18.05 8.58
C LYS A 202 8.22 18.81 7.63
N THR A 203 8.75 19.15 6.47
CA THR A 203 7.96 19.75 5.38
C THR A 203 7.53 18.72 4.36
N ASN A 204 6.45 18.99 3.65
CA ASN A 204 5.96 18.20 2.52
C ASN A 204 5.94 19.00 1.20
N GLU A 205 6.73 20.08 1.09
CA GLU A 205 6.76 20.93 -0.09
C GLU A 205 7.39 20.25 -1.31
N PHE A 206 8.32 19.34 -1.08
CA PHE A 206 9.02 18.63 -2.15
C PHE A 206 8.15 17.53 -2.80
N PRO A 207 8.36 17.25 -4.09
CA PRO A 207 7.62 16.19 -4.79
C PRO A 207 7.87 14.80 -4.21
N VAL A 208 9.06 14.54 -3.68
CA VAL A 208 9.43 13.27 -3.04
C VAL A 208 9.88 13.50 -1.62
N THR A 209 9.26 12.81 -0.68
CA THR A 209 9.71 12.75 0.71
C THR A 209 10.26 11.37 1.02
N ILE A 210 11.54 11.28 1.38
CA ILE A 210 12.20 10.05 1.86
C ILE A 210 12.28 10.11 3.37
N THR A 211 11.68 9.15 4.08
CA THR A 211 11.54 9.23 5.53
C THR A 211 11.58 7.89 6.22
N THR A 212 11.84 7.91 7.52
CA THR A 212 11.58 6.76 8.38
C THR A 212 10.17 6.87 8.96
N TRP A 213 9.51 5.72 9.22
CA TRP A 213 8.18 5.70 9.82
C TRP A 213 8.14 6.37 11.20
N GLN A 214 9.24 6.25 11.98
CA GLN A 214 9.37 6.86 13.33
C GLN A 214 9.27 8.38 13.27
N SER A 215 9.71 8.98 12.18
CA SER A 215 9.75 10.43 12.03
C SER A 215 8.39 11.05 11.73
N VAL A 216 7.49 10.29 11.10
CA VAL A 216 6.23 10.83 10.55
C VAL A 216 4.96 10.24 11.16
N TYR A 217 5.00 9.10 11.87
CA TYR A 217 3.77 8.41 12.32
C TYR A 217 2.88 9.25 13.25
N LYS A 218 3.47 10.20 14.01
CA LYS A 218 2.75 11.12 14.90
C LYS A 218 2.21 12.36 14.21
N LEU A 219 2.61 12.61 12.93
CA LEU A 219 2.15 13.79 12.23
C LEU A 219 0.64 13.71 11.96
N GLU A 220 0.02 14.88 11.87
CA GLU A 220 -1.39 15.02 11.58
C GLU A 220 -1.74 14.48 10.19
N LYS A 221 -3.02 14.16 10.00
CA LYS A 221 -3.52 13.64 8.73
C LYS A 221 -3.24 14.58 7.55
N SER A 222 -3.31 15.89 7.77
CA SER A 222 -3.05 16.92 6.77
C SER A 222 -1.68 16.80 6.11
N PHE A 223 -0.65 16.36 6.85
CA PHE A 223 0.66 16.10 6.25
C PHE A 223 0.62 15.03 5.13
N PHE A 224 -0.30 14.07 5.24
CA PHE A 224 -0.40 12.93 4.33
C PHE A 224 -1.37 13.15 3.17
N GLU A 225 -2.15 14.22 3.16
CA GLU A 225 -3.24 14.45 2.19
C GLU A 225 -2.76 14.67 0.76
N ASP A 226 -1.57 15.25 0.58
CA ASP A 226 -1.03 15.56 -0.74
C ASP A 226 -0.38 14.36 -1.43
N TYR A 227 -0.06 13.28 -0.69
CA TYR A 227 0.65 12.15 -1.27
C TYR A 227 -0.30 11.22 -2.03
N ASN A 228 -0.01 11.07 -3.33
CA ASN A 228 -0.74 10.17 -4.23
C ASN A 228 -0.09 8.79 -4.34
N VAL A 229 1.22 8.74 -4.07
CA VAL A 229 2.03 7.52 -4.14
C VAL A 229 2.69 7.26 -2.79
N VAL A 230 2.61 6.04 -2.31
CA VAL A 230 3.40 5.56 -1.19
C VAL A 230 4.22 4.35 -1.60
N ILE A 231 5.51 4.39 -1.28
CA ILE A 231 6.44 3.29 -1.50
C ILE A 231 7.06 2.93 -0.16
N GLY A 232 7.01 1.66 0.20
CA GLY A 232 7.59 1.16 1.45
C GLY A 232 8.69 0.14 1.18
N ASP A 233 9.89 0.43 1.65
CA ASP A 233 10.94 -0.58 1.72
C ASP A 233 10.81 -1.39 3.01
N GLU A 234 11.22 -2.66 2.97
CA GLU A 234 11.04 -3.65 4.02
C GLU A 234 9.57 -3.75 4.50
N ALA A 235 8.67 -3.94 3.53
CA ALA A 235 7.22 -3.94 3.72
C ALA A 235 6.71 -4.98 4.76
N HIS A 236 7.49 -6.00 5.10
CA HIS A 236 7.17 -6.94 6.17
C HIS A 236 7.04 -6.26 7.56
N LEU A 237 7.64 -5.08 7.75
CA LEU A 237 7.51 -4.27 8.97
C LEU A 237 6.17 -3.53 9.07
N PHE A 238 5.39 -3.44 7.99
CA PHE A 238 4.13 -2.69 7.93
C PHE A 238 3.00 -3.30 8.80
N LYS A 239 3.25 -4.41 9.46
CA LYS A 239 2.39 -4.97 10.53
C LYS A 239 2.41 -4.17 11.83
N SER A 240 3.36 -3.25 12.02
CA SER A 240 3.43 -2.43 13.24
C SER A 240 2.32 -1.40 13.30
N LYS A 241 1.82 -1.11 14.50
CA LYS A 241 0.74 -0.13 14.72
C LYS A 241 1.04 1.25 14.14
N SER A 242 2.30 1.68 14.19
CA SER A 242 2.72 2.98 13.68
C SER A 242 2.67 3.06 12.17
N LEU A 243 3.11 2.01 11.46
CA LEU A 243 3.02 1.94 10.00
C LEU A 243 1.58 1.78 9.53
N ILE A 244 0.77 0.98 10.22
CA ILE A 244 -0.69 0.91 9.97
C ILE A 244 -1.31 2.29 10.12
N SER A 245 -0.95 3.06 11.16
CA SER A 245 -1.44 4.43 11.34
C SER A 245 -1.07 5.36 10.19
N ILE A 246 0.16 5.29 9.66
CA ILE A 246 0.56 6.05 8.46
C ILE A 246 -0.29 5.64 7.26
N MET A 247 -0.36 4.33 6.99
CA MET A 247 -1.09 3.81 5.83
C MET A 247 -2.58 4.16 5.85
N THR A 248 -3.18 4.27 7.05
CA THR A 248 -4.58 4.69 7.21
C THR A 248 -4.79 6.19 7.07
N LYS A 249 -3.76 7.03 7.27
CA LYS A 249 -3.83 8.48 7.03
C LYS A 249 -3.69 8.85 5.55
N LEU A 250 -3.10 8.00 4.74
CA LEU A 250 -2.88 8.20 3.30
C LEU A 250 -4.16 7.97 2.48
N HIS A 251 -5.18 8.79 2.72
CA HIS A 251 -6.51 8.62 2.13
C HIS A 251 -6.55 8.87 0.61
N HIS A 252 -5.58 9.61 0.08
CA HIS A 252 -5.49 9.98 -1.35
C HIS A 252 -4.42 9.17 -2.10
N ALA A 253 -3.64 8.34 -1.39
CA ALA A 253 -2.62 7.53 -2.03
C ALA A 253 -3.23 6.36 -2.81
N LYS A 254 -3.45 6.62 -4.11
CA LYS A 254 -3.95 5.67 -5.09
C LYS A 254 -2.93 4.57 -5.37
N TYR A 255 -1.66 4.93 -5.48
CA TYR A 255 -0.56 4.05 -5.86
C TYR A 255 0.22 3.62 -4.61
N ARG A 256 0.30 2.30 -4.39
CA ARG A 256 0.87 1.75 -3.15
C ARG A 256 1.79 0.58 -3.45
N PHE A 257 3.06 0.75 -3.19
CA PHE A 257 4.07 -0.27 -3.48
C PHE A 257 4.85 -0.63 -2.22
N GLY A 258 5.02 -1.92 -2.00
CA GLY A 258 5.87 -2.45 -0.94
C GLY A 258 6.99 -3.28 -1.54
N PHE A 259 8.18 -3.17 -0.97
CA PHE A 259 9.33 -4.00 -1.29
C PHE A 259 9.75 -4.77 -0.06
N THR A 260 10.04 -6.06 -0.20
CA THR A 260 10.53 -6.88 0.91
C THR A 260 11.44 -7.99 0.41
N GLY A 261 12.41 -8.37 1.23
CA GLY A 261 13.28 -9.52 0.96
C GLY A 261 12.72 -10.85 1.45
N THR A 262 11.72 -10.82 2.35
CA THR A 262 11.15 -12.00 3.00
C THR A 262 9.64 -11.92 3.07
N LEU A 263 8.97 -13.09 3.12
CA LEU A 263 7.51 -13.21 3.24
C LEU A 263 7.02 -13.39 4.69
N ASP A 264 7.90 -13.40 5.67
CA ASP A 264 7.55 -13.75 7.05
C ASP A 264 6.46 -12.81 7.63
N GLY A 265 5.28 -13.36 7.84
CA GLY A 265 4.14 -12.68 8.48
C GLY A 265 3.49 -11.59 7.63
N THR A 266 3.77 -11.52 6.33
CA THR A 266 3.30 -10.45 5.43
C THR A 266 1.87 -10.64 4.94
N GLN A 267 1.29 -11.84 5.01
CA GLN A 267 0.00 -12.14 4.40
C GLN A 267 -1.11 -11.17 4.84
N THR A 268 -1.25 -10.88 6.14
CA THR A 268 -2.32 -9.99 6.63
C THR A 268 -2.11 -8.54 6.18
N VAL A 269 -0.87 -8.04 6.20
CA VAL A 269 -0.55 -6.65 5.85
C VAL A 269 -0.59 -6.42 4.35
N SER A 270 -0.12 -7.40 3.60
CA SER A 270 -0.15 -7.43 2.14
C SER A 270 -1.58 -7.24 1.63
N TYR A 271 -2.55 -7.97 2.21
CA TYR A 271 -3.95 -7.90 1.79
C TYR A 271 -4.67 -6.64 2.25
N THR A 272 -4.35 -6.09 3.43
CA THR A 272 -5.08 -4.95 3.98
C THR A 272 -4.63 -3.62 3.41
N HIS A 273 -3.34 -3.41 3.23
CA HIS A 273 -2.79 -2.10 2.89
C HIS A 273 -2.22 -1.98 1.47
N LEU A 274 -1.68 -3.08 0.91
CA LEU A 274 -1.00 -3.05 -0.37
C LEU A 274 -1.78 -3.75 -1.50
N ARG A 275 -2.81 -4.56 -1.20
CA ARG A 275 -3.51 -5.42 -2.16
C ARG A 275 -2.51 -6.20 -3.02
N ALA A 276 -1.79 -7.11 -2.40
CA ALA A 276 -0.79 -7.88 -3.13
C ALA A 276 -1.41 -9.15 -3.72
N HIS A 277 -1.43 -9.22 -5.05
CA HIS A 277 -1.26 -10.50 -5.70
C HIS A 277 0.23 -10.87 -5.55
N GLU A 278 0.51 -11.96 -4.85
CA GLU A 278 1.86 -12.48 -4.74
C GLU A 278 2.30 -12.98 -6.11
N THR A 279 3.29 -12.33 -6.71
CA THR A 279 4.12 -12.97 -7.72
C THR A 279 5.36 -13.47 -7.00
N SER A 280 5.34 -14.74 -6.59
CA SER A 280 6.55 -15.47 -6.28
C SER A 280 7.30 -15.67 -7.61
N GLN A 281 8.39 -14.96 -7.77
CA GLN A 281 9.36 -15.32 -8.79
C GLN A 281 10.20 -16.48 -8.25
N ASN A 282 9.96 -17.69 -8.76
CA ASN A 282 10.86 -18.82 -8.67
C ASN A 282 12.09 -18.59 -9.54
#